data_47c080c75116173036e5d2754c63e799
#
_entry.id   47c080c75116173036e5d2754c63e799
#
_cell.length_a   1.000
_cell.length_b   1.000
_cell.length_c   1.000
_cell.angle_alpha   90.00
_cell.angle_beta   90.00
_cell.angle_gamma   90.00
#
_symmetry.space_group_name_H-M   'P 1'
#
loop_
_entity.id
_entity.type
_entity.pdbx_description
1 polymer ?
#
loop_
_entity_poly.entity_id
_entity_poly.type
_entity_poly.pdbx_seq_one_letter_code
_entity_poly.pdbx_strand_id
1 'polypeptide(L)'
;MKPNRNDTQRQQSRAEDALFEAIISLRSVDECRNFFKDLCTPAELQALVDRWQVVEYLEQGLPYRKIHDLTGVSVTTIGRVARCLTDGFGGYRTAIDRTHLSY
;
A
#
# COMPACT_ATOMS: atom_id res chain seq x y z
N MET A 1 -5.51 14.61 -30.68
CA MET A 1 -6.24 13.35 -30.97
C MET A 1 -6.12 12.41 -29.77
N LYS A 2 -7.23 11.86 -29.34
CA LYS A 2 -7.22 10.90 -28.25
C LYS A 2 -6.75 9.54 -28.78
N PRO A 3 -5.85 8.84 -28.06
CA PRO A 3 -5.51 7.48 -28.44
C PRO A 3 -6.73 6.59 -28.30
N ASN A 4 -6.75 5.47 -29.02
CA ASN A 4 -7.84 4.53 -28.85
C ASN A 4 -7.75 3.88 -27.46
N ARG A 5 -8.85 3.27 -27.02
CA ARG A 5 -8.98 2.76 -25.65
C ARG A 5 -7.93 1.69 -25.33
N ASN A 6 -7.64 0.82 -26.28
CA ASN A 6 -6.66 -0.26 -26.07
C ASN A 6 -5.25 0.28 -25.89
N ASP A 7 -4.88 1.29 -26.71
CA ASP A 7 -3.56 1.92 -26.59
C ASP A 7 -3.42 2.63 -25.24
N THR A 8 -4.49 3.29 -24.79
CA THR A 8 -4.49 3.95 -23.48
C THR A 8 -4.29 2.94 -22.35
N GLN A 9 -4.96 1.80 -22.41
CA GLN A 9 -4.81 0.75 -21.41
C GLN A 9 -3.42 0.15 -21.41
N ARG A 10 -2.83 -0.09 -22.59
CA ARG A 10 -1.46 -0.59 -22.70
C ARG A 10 -0.46 0.41 -22.15
N GLN A 11 -0.64 1.69 -22.44
CA GLN A 11 0.24 2.75 -21.94
C GLN A 11 0.15 2.84 -20.44
N GLN A 12 -1.05 2.74 -19.88
CA GLN A 12 -1.27 2.77 -18.43
C GLN A 12 -0.59 1.56 -17.77
N SER A 13 -0.73 0.38 -18.34
CA SER A 13 -0.12 -0.84 -17.83
C SER A 13 1.40 -0.75 -17.83
N ARG A 14 1.98 -0.22 -18.90
CA ARG A 14 3.44 -0.02 -18.99
C ARG A 14 3.93 1.00 -17.97
N ALA A 15 3.15 2.05 -17.75
CA ALA A 15 3.50 3.08 -16.76
C ALA A 15 3.48 2.50 -15.35
N GLU A 16 2.49 1.68 -15.04
CA GLU A 16 2.43 0.97 -13.76
C GLU A 16 3.62 0.05 -13.58
N ASP A 17 3.93 -0.75 -14.59
CA ASP A 17 5.07 -1.67 -14.55
C ASP A 17 6.38 -0.92 -14.32
N ALA A 18 6.56 0.22 -15.01
CA ALA A 18 7.76 1.04 -14.83
C ALA A 18 7.90 1.54 -13.40
N LEU A 19 6.79 1.98 -12.80
CA LEU A 19 6.79 2.41 -11.40
C LEU A 19 7.17 1.26 -10.48
N PHE A 20 6.54 0.09 -10.67
CA PHE A 20 6.80 -1.05 -9.79
C PHE A 20 8.22 -1.58 -9.96
N GLU A 21 8.75 -1.56 -11.18
CA GLU A 21 10.16 -1.91 -11.41
C GLU A 21 11.10 -0.96 -10.68
N ALA A 22 10.78 0.34 -10.67
CA ALA A 22 11.56 1.32 -9.91
C ALA A 22 11.51 1.01 -8.42
N ILE A 23 10.34 0.67 -7.89
CA ILE A 23 10.17 0.35 -6.48
C ILE A 23 10.99 -0.90 -6.10
N ILE A 24 10.91 -1.97 -6.90
CA ILE A 24 11.64 -3.20 -6.57
C ILE A 24 13.14 -3.10 -6.79
N SER A 25 13.61 -2.03 -7.42
CA SER A 25 15.05 -1.78 -7.56
C SER A 25 15.68 -1.23 -6.28
N LEU A 26 14.86 -0.73 -5.35
CA LEU A 26 15.34 -0.11 -4.11
C LEU A 26 15.86 -1.19 -3.15
N ARG A 27 16.95 -0.87 -2.46
CA ARG A 27 17.70 -1.87 -1.70
C ARG A 27 17.74 -1.62 -0.19
N SER A 28 17.13 -0.54 0.28
CA SER A 28 17.11 -0.24 1.71
C SER A 28 15.87 0.55 2.07
N VAL A 29 15.58 0.58 3.37
CA VAL A 29 14.48 1.41 3.88
C VAL A 29 14.72 2.89 3.55
N ASP A 30 15.97 3.34 3.68
CA ASP A 30 16.30 4.73 3.40
C ASP A 30 16.08 5.09 1.92
N GLU A 31 16.45 4.20 1.00
CA GLU A 31 16.19 4.40 -0.43
C GLU A 31 14.68 4.47 -0.70
N CYS A 32 13.90 3.58 -0.08
CA CYS A 32 12.44 3.60 -0.20
C CYS A 32 11.87 4.91 0.35
N ARG A 33 12.34 5.33 1.51
CA ARG A 33 11.88 6.59 2.12
C ARG A 33 12.13 7.78 1.19
N ASN A 34 13.32 7.89 0.65
CA ASN A 34 13.66 8.99 -0.24
C ASN A 34 12.83 8.96 -1.52
N PHE A 35 12.67 7.78 -2.11
CA PHE A 35 11.86 7.62 -3.32
C PHE A 35 10.42 8.04 -3.10
N PHE A 36 9.80 7.55 -2.04
CA PHE A 36 8.39 7.86 -1.76
C PHE A 36 8.17 9.30 -1.32
N LYS A 37 9.16 9.92 -0.66
CA LYS A 37 9.08 11.35 -0.34
C LYS A 37 9.13 12.22 -1.58
N ASP A 38 9.86 11.78 -2.62
CA ASP A 38 9.87 12.50 -3.90
C ASP A 38 8.60 12.24 -4.70
N LEU A 39 8.11 11.01 -4.68
CA LEU A 39 6.96 10.59 -5.50
C LEU A 39 5.64 11.11 -4.95
N CYS A 40 5.48 11.11 -3.63
CA CYS A 40 4.22 11.40 -2.95
C CYS A 40 4.28 12.75 -2.25
N THR A 41 3.12 13.40 -2.14
CA THR A 41 2.99 14.50 -1.18
C THR A 41 3.07 13.92 0.24
N PRO A 42 3.39 14.74 1.26
CA PRO A 42 3.40 14.26 2.64
C PRO A 42 2.09 13.59 3.06
N ALA A 43 0.95 14.13 2.64
CA ALA A 43 -0.35 13.56 2.98
C ALA A 43 -0.57 12.20 2.30
N GLU A 44 -0.13 12.06 1.05
CA GLU A 44 -0.23 10.80 0.32
C GLU A 44 0.63 9.72 0.99
N LEU A 45 1.85 10.06 1.35
CA LEU A 45 2.74 9.12 2.02
C LEU A 45 2.17 8.72 3.39
N GLN A 46 1.66 9.68 4.15
CA GLN A 46 1.05 9.37 5.45
C GLN A 46 -0.12 8.41 5.29
N ALA A 47 -0.94 8.60 4.27
CA ALA A 47 -2.06 7.70 4.00
C ALA A 47 -1.60 6.26 3.73
N LEU A 48 -0.51 6.10 3.00
CA LEU A 48 0.06 4.77 2.74
C LEU A 48 0.58 4.13 4.04
N VAL A 49 1.31 4.91 4.83
CA VAL A 49 1.84 4.45 6.13
C VAL A 49 0.69 4.03 7.06
N ASP A 50 -0.36 4.84 7.12
CA ASP A 50 -1.51 4.57 7.98
C ASP A 50 -2.18 3.25 7.60
N ARG A 51 -2.38 3.02 6.30
CA ARG A 51 -2.99 1.77 5.82
C ARG A 51 -2.14 0.55 6.17
N TRP A 52 -0.84 0.66 6.05
CA TRP A 52 0.03 -0.45 6.41
C TRP A 52 -0.02 -0.74 7.90
N GLN A 53 -0.05 0.30 8.76
CA GLN A 53 -0.23 0.10 10.21
C GLN A 53 -1.54 -0.62 10.51
N VAL A 54 -2.61 -0.24 9.82
CA VAL A 54 -3.91 -0.91 10.00
C VAL A 54 -3.81 -2.39 9.65
N VAL A 55 -3.10 -2.73 8.55
CA VAL A 55 -2.87 -4.13 8.18
C VAL A 55 -2.20 -4.89 9.33
N GLU A 56 -1.14 -4.33 9.88
CA GLU A 56 -0.41 -4.97 10.98
C GLU A 56 -1.29 -5.20 12.22
N TYR A 57 -2.10 -4.21 12.60
CA TYR A 57 -2.98 -4.33 13.74
C TYR A 57 -4.13 -5.31 13.50
N LEU A 58 -4.66 -5.35 12.28
CA LEU A 58 -5.68 -6.35 11.92
C LEU A 58 -5.10 -7.77 12.01
N GLU A 59 -3.86 -7.96 11.60
CA GLU A 59 -3.18 -9.25 11.71
C GLU A 59 -3.00 -9.67 13.18
N GLN A 60 -2.85 -8.71 14.07
CA GLN A 60 -2.76 -8.98 15.51
C GLN A 60 -4.12 -9.27 16.13
N GLY A 61 -5.19 -9.14 15.36
CA GLY A 61 -6.55 -9.42 15.85
C GLY A 61 -7.17 -8.28 16.64
N LEU A 62 -6.64 -7.06 16.55
CA LEU A 62 -7.21 -5.95 17.28
C LEU A 62 -8.58 -5.54 16.70
N PRO A 63 -9.53 -5.17 17.55
CA PRO A 63 -10.83 -4.67 17.06
C PRO A 63 -10.67 -3.30 16.42
N TYR A 64 -11.58 -2.97 15.50
CA TYR A 64 -11.53 -1.73 14.72
C TYR A 64 -11.44 -0.48 15.60
N ARG A 65 -12.20 -0.46 16.69
CA ARG A 65 -12.21 0.70 17.60
C ARG A 65 -10.81 0.95 18.19
N LYS A 66 -10.15 -0.13 18.58
CA LYS A 66 -8.79 -0.05 19.14
C LYS A 66 -7.81 0.46 18.09
N ILE A 67 -7.93 -0.02 16.85
CA ILE A 67 -7.08 0.43 15.75
C ILE A 67 -7.31 1.92 15.48
N HIS A 68 -8.57 2.35 15.48
CA HIS A 68 -8.90 3.78 15.34
C HIS A 68 -8.24 4.61 16.45
N ASP A 69 -8.34 4.16 17.70
CA ASP A 69 -7.74 4.87 18.83
C ASP A 69 -6.23 4.98 18.72
N LEU A 70 -5.57 3.93 18.24
CA LEU A 70 -4.11 3.90 18.11
C LEU A 70 -3.58 4.68 16.91
N THR A 71 -4.33 4.74 15.83
CA THR A 71 -3.82 5.27 14.55
C THR A 71 -4.48 6.58 14.13
N GLY A 72 -5.67 6.88 14.64
CA GLY A 72 -6.47 7.99 14.14
C GLY A 72 -7.14 7.71 12.81
N VAL A 73 -6.94 6.54 12.22
CA VAL A 73 -7.55 6.16 10.94
C VAL A 73 -9.04 5.91 11.15
N SER A 74 -9.88 6.37 10.22
CA SER A 74 -11.33 6.21 10.34
C SER A 74 -11.74 4.74 10.29
N VAL A 75 -12.82 4.41 10.97
CA VAL A 75 -13.39 3.06 10.96
C VAL A 75 -13.75 2.62 9.53
N THR A 76 -14.21 3.56 8.70
CA THR A 76 -14.50 3.28 7.28
C THR A 76 -13.25 2.82 6.54
N THR A 77 -12.13 3.50 6.73
CA THR A 77 -10.86 3.13 6.09
C THR A 77 -10.36 1.79 6.63
N ILE A 78 -10.47 1.57 7.94
CA ILE A 78 -10.09 0.29 8.56
C ILE A 78 -10.89 -0.85 7.95
N GLY A 79 -12.21 -0.66 7.78
CA GLY A 79 -13.08 -1.66 7.16
C GLY A 79 -12.70 -1.94 5.72
N ARG A 80 -12.29 -0.91 4.96
CA ARG A 80 -11.82 -1.08 3.59
C ARG A 80 -10.54 -1.91 3.54
N VAL A 81 -9.58 -1.62 4.40
CA VAL A 81 -8.33 -2.38 4.48
C VAL A 81 -8.62 -3.83 4.85
N ALA A 82 -9.50 -4.05 5.81
CA ALA A 82 -9.90 -5.40 6.22
C ALA A 82 -10.49 -6.20 5.05
N ARG A 83 -11.35 -5.57 4.23
CA ARG A 83 -11.91 -6.23 3.05
C ARG A 83 -10.82 -6.56 2.03
N CYS A 84 -9.85 -5.69 1.83
CA CYS A 84 -8.73 -5.96 0.92
C CYS A 84 -7.85 -7.11 1.41
N LEU A 85 -7.74 -7.31 2.71
CA LEU A 85 -7.02 -8.46 3.26
C LEU A 85 -7.66 -9.79 2.88
N THR A 86 -9.00 -9.85 2.84
CA THR A 86 -9.72 -11.10 2.55
C THR A 86 -10.07 -11.24 1.07
N ASP A 87 -10.50 -10.15 0.43
CA ASP A 87 -11.06 -10.19 -0.93
C ASP A 87 -10.27 -9.34 -1.93
N GLY A 88 -9.09 -8.87 -1.56
CA GLY A 88 -8.26 -8.05 -2.43
C GLY A 88 -7.40 -8.87 -3.39
N PHE A 89 -6.33 -8.27 -3.85
CA PHE A 89 -5.42 -8.87 -4.85
C PHE A 89 -4.29 -9.70 -4.22
N GLY A 90 -4.30 -9.87 -2.90
CA GLY A 90 -3.30 -10.67 -2.20
C GLY A 90 -2.00 -9.95 -1.88
N GLY A 91 -1.89 -8.67 -2.22
CA GLY A 91 -0.65 -7.90 -1.98
C GLY A 91 -0.31 -7.75 -0.51
N TYR A 92 -1.31 -7.45 0.31
CA TYR A 92 -1.08 -7.35 1.75
C TYR A 92 -0.59 -8.66 2.34
N ARG A 93 -1.20 -9.78 1.94
CA ARG A 93 -0.81 -11.10 2.44
C ARG A 93 0.63 -11.44 2.05
N THR A 94 0.99 -11.18 0.81
CA THR A 94 2.36 -11.40 0.34
C THR A 94 3.37 -10.60 1.17
N ALA A 95 3.09 -9.32 1.39
CA ALA A 95 3.99 -8.45 2.14
C ALA A 95 4.09 -8.89 3.60
N ILE A 96 2.97 -9.23 4.22
CA ILE A 96 2.95 -9.72 5.61
C ILE A 96 3.82 -10.97 5.73
N ASP A 97 3.59 -11.95 4.86
CA ASP A 97 4.29 -13.23 4.94
C ASP A 97 5.80 -13.04 4.78
N ARG A 98 6.22 -12.17 3.89
CA ARG A 98 7.64 -11.93 3.62
C ARG A 98 8.33 -11.10 4.70
N THR A 99 7.63 -10.14 5.29
CA THR A 99 8.24 -9.29 6.33
C THR A 99 8.23 -9.97 7.69
N HIS A 100 7.18 -10.73 8.00
CA HIS A 100 7.07 -11.40 9.29
C HIS A 100 7.92 -12.68 9.37
N LEU A 101 8.31 -13.23 8.24
CA LEU A 101 9.25 -14.37 8.22
C LEU A 101 10.65 -13.99 8.72
N SER A 102 10.93 -12.69 8.83
CA SER A 102 12.22 -12.19 9.32
C SER A 102 12.31 -12.15 10.83
N TYR A 103 11.21 -12.36 11.54
CA TYR A 103 11.18 -12.28 13.00
C TYR A 103 11.44 -13.61 13.68
#